data_2687c958e5cb48f5dd7cd0e8d53794f6
#
_entry.id   2687c958e5cb48f5dd7cd0e8d53794f6
#
_cell.length_a   1.000
_cell.length_b   1.000
_cell.length_c   1.000
_cell.angle_alpha   90.00
_cell.angle_beta   90.00
_cell.angle_gamma   90.00
#
_symmetry.space_group_name_H-M   'P 1'
#
loop_
_entity.id
_entity.type
_entity.pdbx_description
1 polymer ?
#
loop_
_entity_poly.entity_id
_entity_poly.type
_entity_poly.pdbx_seq_one_letter_code
_entity_poly.pdbx_strand_id
1 'polypeptide(L)'
;MRTKIFCDIADYKTIKLFNNKTLVDGFTTNPSLMRLAGAKNYKEYSLKILKVCKKKPISFEVFADSFKDMLKQAYEINSWGKNVYVK
;
A
#
# COMPACT_ATOMS: atom_id res chain seq x y z
N MET A 1 -20.36 17.55 1.86
CA MET A 1 -19.49 16.37 2.09
C MET A 1 -18.47 16.25 0.96
N ARG A 2 -17.21 16.13 1.28
CA ARG A 2 -16.14 16.01 0.29
C ARG A 2 -15.99 14.57 -0.17
N THR A 3 -15.82 14.35 -1.48
CA THR A 3 -15.51 13.04 -2.01
C THR A 3 -14.08 12.66 -1.59
N LYS A 4 -13.92 11.42 -1.11
CA LYS A 4 -12.59 10.93 -0.75
C LYS A 4 -11.79 10.63 -2.01
N ILE A 5 -10.52 11.02 -2.01
CA ILE A 5 -9.62 10.85 -3.13
C ILE A 5 -8.52 9.87 -2.76
N PHE A 6 -8.46 8.74 -3.49
CA PHE A 6 -7.41 7.74 -3.31
C PHE A 6 -6.55 7.72 -4.56
N CYS A 7 -5.23 7.74 -4.35
CA CYS A 7 -4.27 7.70 -5.45
C CYS A 7 -3.77 6.29 -5.67
N ASP A 8 -3.89 5.79 -6.89
CA ASP A 8 -3.40 4.46 -7.27
C ASP A 8 -1.94 4.59 -7.67
N ILE A 9 -1.05 4.44 -6.69
CA ILE A 9 0.36 4.75 -6.89
C ILE A 9 1.22 3.95 -5.91
N ALA A 10 2.38 3.50 -6.37
CA ALA A 10 3.30 2.75 -5.52
C ALA A 10 4.70 3.35 -5.46
N ASP A 11 4.92 4.48 -6.13
CA ASP A 11 6.22 5.14 -6.11
C ASP A 11 6.46 5.79 -4.75
N TYR A 12 7.53 5.37 -4.06
CA TYR A 12 7.84 5.84 -2.72
C TYR A 12 7.94 7.36 -2.62
N LYS A 13 8.64 7.98 -3.55
CA LYS A 13 8.83 9.43 -3.52
C LYS A 13 7.52 10.19 -3.68
N THR A 14 6.67 9.71 -4.57
CA THR A 14 5.37 10.33 -4.82
C THR A 14 4.43 10.14 -3.64
N ILE A 15 4.42 8.95 -3.03
CA ILE A 15 3.61 8.71 -1.84
C ILE A 15 4.07 9.62 -0.70
N LYS A 16 5.37 9.75 -0.52
CA LYS A 16 5.93 10.63 0.52
C LYS A 16 5.49 12.08 0.31
N LEU A 17 5.51 12.53 -0.94
CA LEU A 17 5.07 13.89 -1.29
C LEU A 17 3.58 14.07 -1.02
N PHE A 18 2.75 13.15 -1.52
CA PHE A 18 1.30 13.26 -1.42
C PHE A 18 0.76 12.95 -0.03
N ASN A 19 1.55 12.27 0.80
CA ASN A 19 1.16 12.00 2.18
C ASN A 19 0.90 13.28 2.97
N ASN A 20 1.51 14.38 2.56
CA ASN A 20 1.33 15.68 3.21
C ASN A 20 0.24 16.53 2.57
N LYS A 21 -0.44 16.02 1.54
CA LYS A 21 -1.50 16.76 0.85
C LYS A 21 -2.86 16.45 1.47
N THR A 22 -3.58 17.48 1.90
CA THR A 22 -4.89 17.28 2.53
C THR A 22 -5.95 16.79 1.55
N LEU A 23 -5.76 17.00 0.25
CA LEU A 23 -6.71 16.53 -0.77
C LEU A 23 -6.64 15.02 -0.98
N VAL A 24 -5.52 14.39 -0.63
CA VAL A 24 -5.35 12.95 -0.82
C VAL A 24 -5.74 12.24 0.47
N ASP A 25 -6.73 11.37 0.40
CA ASP A 25 -7.27 10.66 1.55
C ASP A 25 -6.58 9.31 1.80
N GLY A 26 -5.96 8.74 0.79
CA GLY A 26 -5.26 7.47 0.94
C GLY A 26 -4.64 7.02 -0.36
N PHE A 27 -4.08 5.81 -0.33
CA PHE A 27 -3.37 5.25 -1.47
C PHE A 27 -3.83 3.84 -1.73
N THR A 28 -3.84 3.44 -3.00
CA THR A 28 -4.03 2.05 -3.40
C THR A 28 -2.80 1.61 -4.16
N THR A 29 -2.32 0.41 -3.85
CA THR A 29 -1.15 -0.14 -4.52
C THR A 29 -1.45 -1.54 -5.05
N ASN A 30 -0.56 -2.06 -5.88
CA ASN A 30 -0.60 -3.45 -6.31
C ASN A 30 0.82 -3.89 -6.69
N PRO A 31 1.06 -5.22 -6.83
CA PRO A 31 2.40 -5.72 -7.14
C PRO A 31 2.98 -5.18 -8.45
N SER A 32 2.15 -4.98 -9.47
CA SER A 32 2.61 -4.45 -10.75
C SER A 32 3.12 -3.04 -10.63
N LEU A 33 2.37 -2.17 -9.93
CA LEU A 33 2.80 -0.79 -9.70
C LEU A 33 4.09 -0.74 -8.89
N MET A 34 4.22 -1.64 -7.92
CA MET A 34 5.44 -1.71 -7.12
C MET A 34 6.66 -2.09 -7.94
N ARG A 35 6.51 -3.07 -8.85
CA ARG A 35 7.60 -3.45 -9.73
C ARG A 35 8.00 -2.31 -10.67
N LEU A 36 7.02 -1.59 -11.19
CA LEU A 36 7.30 -0.42 -12.04
C LEU A 36 8.04 0.67 -11.26
N ALA A 37 7.78 0.78 -9.98
CA ALA A 37 8.45 1.75 -9.11
C ALA A 37 9.85 1.29 -8.66
N GLY A 38 10.28 0.09 -9.08
CA GLY A 38 11.60 -0.42 -8.79
C GLY A 38 11.70 -1.34 -7.59
N ALA A 39 10.57 -1.82 -7.07
CA ALA A 39 10.58 -2.72 -5.92
C ALA A 39 11.14 -4.08 -6.30
N LYS A 40 12.17 -4.52 -5.58
CA LYS A 40 12.75 -5.86 -5.76
C LYS A 40 12.14 -6.86 -4.80
N ASN A 41 11.68 -6.41 -3.65
CA ASN A 41 11.02 -7.24 -2.64
C ASN A 41 9.75 -6.52 -2.20
N TYR A 42 8.61 -7.19 -2.36
CA TYR A 42 7.31 -6.59 -2.10
C TYR A 42 7.16 -6.14 -0.65
N LYS A 43 7.51 -7.03 0.29
CA LYS A 43 7.38 -6.74 1.72
C LYS A 43 8.29 -5.59 2.14
N GLU A 44 9.55 -5.63 1.74
CA GLU A 44 10.51 -4.60 2.12
C GLU A 44 10.09 -3.24 1.59
N TYR A 45 9.64 -3.19 0.34
CA TYR A 45 9.20 -1.95 -0.28
C TYR A 45 7.94 -1.42 0.40
N SER A 46 7.00 -2.30 0.72
CA SER A 46 5.78 -1.94 1.42
C SER A 46 6.07 -1.36 2.81
N LEU A 47 6.97 -1.99 3.54
CA LEU A 47 7.38 -1.49 4.86
C LEU A 47 8.09 -0.14 4.76
N LYS A 48 8.86 0.07 3.69
CA LYS A 48 9.49 1.36 3.44
C LYS A 48 8.45 2.46 3.23
N ILE A 49 7.41 2.17 2.45
CA ILE A 49 6.31 3.10 2.24
C ILE A 49 5.61 3.40 3.56
N LEU A 50 5.38 2.38 4.39
CA LEU A 50 4.67 2.55 5.66
C LEU A 50 5.44 3.38 6.67
N LYS A 51 6.75 3.52 6.52
CA LYS A 51 7.53 4.40 7.39
C LYS A 51 7.18 5.87 7.18
N VAL A 52 6.74 6.24 5.98
CA VAL A 52 6.35 7.62 5.68
C VAL A 52 4.85 7.82 5.63
N CYS A 53 4.08 6.76 5.35
CA CYS A 53 2.62 6.81 5.31
C CYS A 53 2.05 6.07 6.51
N LYS A 54 1.87 6.78 7.63
CA LYS A 54 1.46 6.15 8.90
C LYS A 54 0.00 6.38 9.25
N LYS A 55 -0.61 7.43 8.73
CA LYS A 55 -1.97 7.82 9.10
C LYS A 55 -2.99 7.61 8.01
N LYS A 56 -2.64 7.87 6.76
CA LYS A 56 -3.58 7.70 5.65
C LYS A 56 -3.74 6.23 5.33
N PRO A 57 -4.96 5.79 5.02
CA PRO A 57 -5.18 4.40 4.63
C PRO A 57 -4.42 4.08 3.35
N ILE A 58 -3.85 2.89 3.31
CA ILE A 58 -3.12 2.41 2.14
C ILE A 58 -3.44 0.94 1.96
N SER A 59 -3.77 0.54 0.73
CA SER A 59 -4.10 -0.85 0.43
C SER A 59 -2.91 -1.56 -0.21
N PHE A 60 -2.72 -2.81 0.19
CA PHE A 60 -1.76 -3.72 -0.43
C PHE A 60 -2.50 -4.96 -0.88
N GLU A 61 -2.16 -5.46 -2.05
CA GLU A 61 -2.88 -6.54 -2.70
C GLU A 61 -2.19 -7.88 -2.45
N VAL A 62 -3.01 -8.92 -2.18
CA VAL A 62 -2.48 -10.29 -2.14
C VAL A 62 -2.29 -10.76 -3.58
N PHE A 63 -1.28 -11.59 -3.81
CA PHE A 63 -0.98 -12.10 -5.15
C PHE A 63 -0.60 -13.58 -5.15
N ALA A 64 -0.88 -14.28 -4.06
CA ALA A 64 -0.61 -15.72 -3.97
C ALA A 64 -1.59 -16.50 -4.85
N ASP A 65 -1.17 -17.67 -5.33
CA ASP A 65 -1.95 -18.45 -6.28
C ASP A 65 -3.03 -19.33 -5.64
N SER A 66 -2.80 -19.83 -4.43
CA SER A 66 -3.76 -20.68 -3.77
C SER A 66 -4.54 -19.92 -2.70
N PHE A 67 -5.76 -20.38 -2.41
CA PHE A 67 -6.59 -19.76 -1.38
C PHE A 67 -5.91 -19.78 0.00
N LYS A 68 -5.27 -20.91 0.33
CA LYS A 68 -4.56 -21.04 1.61
C LYS A 68 -3.43 -20.00 1.73
N ASP A 69 -2.64 -19.86 0.66
CA ASP A 69 -1.54 -18.91 0.65
C ASP A 69 -2.03 -17.48 0.62
N MET A 70 -3.15 -17.22 -0.05
CA MET A 70 -3.78 -15.89 -0.05
C MET A 70 -4.19 -15.48 1.36
N LEU A 71 -4.74 -16.41 2.14
CA LEU A 71 -5.12 -16.13 3.53
C LEU A 71 -3.90 -15.81 4.38
N LYS A 72 -2.83 -16.61 4.25
CA LYS A 72 -1.60 -16.35 4.98
C LYS A 72 -1.03 -14.98 4.63
N GLN A 73 -0.99 -14.67 3.35
CA GLN A 73 -0.46 -13.39 2.88
C GLN A 73 -1.33 -12.22 3.36
N ALA A 74 -2.64 -12.40 3.35
CA ALA A 74 -3.56 -11.36 3.84
C ALA A 74 -3.32 -11.04 5.31
N TYR A 75 -3.17 -12.07 6.15
CA TYR A 75 -2.88 -11.87 7.56
C TYR A 75 -1.54 -11.18 7.77
N GLU A 76 -0.53 -11.58 7.01
CA GLU A 76 0.79 -10.95 7.12
C GLU A 76 0.71 -9.47 6.74
N ILE A 77 0.10 -9.17 5.60
CA ILE A 77 -0.03 -7.79 5.12
C ILE A 77 -0.80 -6.94 6.15
N ASN A 78 -1.87 -7.49 6.68
CA ASN A 78 -2.68 -6.79 7.68
C ASN A 78 -1.86 -6.43 8.93
N SER A 79 -0.84 -7.20 9.24
CA SER A 79 -0.01 -6.98 10.42
C SER A 79 1.04 -5.86 10.23
N TRP A 80 1.22 -5.38 9.03
CA TRP A 80 2.26 -4.39 8.74
C TRP A 80 1.98 -3.00 9.30
N GLY A 81 0.73 -2.66 9.56
CA GLY A 81 0.38 -1.37 10.12
C GLY A 81 -1.12 -1.21 10.33
N LYS A 82 -1.48 -0.26 11.19
CA LYS A 82 -2.89 0.00 11.52
C LYS A 82 -3.66 0.62 10.36
N ASN A 83 -2.97 1.28 9.47
CA ASN A 83 -3.57 1.96 8.33
C ASN A 83 -3.57 1.11 7.07
N VAL A 84 -3.18 -0.16 7.17
CA VAL A 84 -3.11 -1.08 6.04
C VAL A 84 -4.47 -1.73 5.79
N TYR A 85 -4.87 -1.75 4.53
CA TYR A 85 -6.05 -2.47 4.06
C TYR A 85 -5.60 -3.54 3.07
N VAL A 86 -6.10 -4.74 3.25
CA VAL A 86 -5.77 -5.86 2.36
C VAL A 86 -6.82 -5.93 1.26
N LYS A 87 -6.33 -6.10 0.05
CA LYS A 87 -7.20 -6.11 -1.12
C LYS A 87 -7.11 -7.42 -1.90
#